data_8657c5bda7ff8f5bc6bd210e4112dfca
#
_entry.id   8657c5bda7ff8f5bc6bd210e4112dfca
#
_cell.length_a   1.000
_cell.length_b   1.000
_cell.length_c   1.000
_cell.angle_alpha   90.00
_cell.angle_beta   90.00
_cell.angle_gamma   90.00
#
_symmetry.space_group_name_H-M   'P 1'
#
loop_
_entity.id
_entity.type
_entity.pdbx_description
1 polymer ?
#
loop_
_entity_poly.entity_id
_entity_poly.type
_entity_poly.pdbx_seq_one_letter_code
_entity_poly.pdbx_strand_id
1 'polypeptide(L)'
;DIFEYVGRDEAYLDVTKRVEGDFKKASHLARQIKNKIREELKLSCSIGVSSNKLISKIASDYQKPDGLTIIEPNKIEQFLKPLNIRVIPGIGKKTEQRFKEMNLETIEDLKKIDVFTLNKEFGRKNGTYMYNAIRGINDDPVKEKEESIQYSKITTLKKDSKDHEFLLENLQGLCKQVHDVIMKNNKMFKSIGIHFVQSDLTNKSKSKILRNSTNNL
;
A
#
# COMPACT_ATOMS: atom_id res chain seq x y z
N ASP A 1 15.64 4.92 15.03
CA ASP A 1 14.76 5.04 13.87
C ASP A 1 13.92 3.78 13.75
N ILE A 2 12.67 3.93 13.31
CA ILE A 2 11.76 2.81 13.03
C ILE A 2 11.66 2.67 11.51
N PHE A 3 11.76 1.45 11.01
CA PHE A 3 11.76 1.15 9.59
C PHE A 3 10.60 0.22 9.23
N GLU A 4 9.76 0.64 8.28
CA GLU A 4 8.62 -0.14 7.80
C GLU A 4 8.74 -0.39 6.30
N TYR A 5 8.79 -1.66 5.91
CA TYR A 5 8.72 -2.07 4.50
C TYR A 5 7.30 -1.95 3.97
N VAL A 6 7.15 -1.35 2.78
CA VAL A 6 5.88 -1.28 2.06
C VAL A 6 6.10 -1.84 0.65
N GLY A 7 5.64 -3.05 0.43
CA GLY A 7 5.89 -3.71 -0.85
C GLY A 7 7.33 -4.17 -1.04
N ARG A 8 7.87 -4.05 -2.27
CA ARG A 8 9.21 -4.52 -2.64
C ARG A 8 10.24 -3.40 -2.76
N ASP A 9 9.80 -2.19 -3.00
CA ASP A 9 10.60 -1.04 -3.41
C ASP A 9 10.28 0.24 -2.63
N GLU A 10 9.39 0.16 -1.65
CA GLU A 10 9.01 1.29 -0.81
C GLU A 10 9.24 1.01 0.67
N ALA A 11 9.57 2.04 1.42
CA ALA A 11 9.70 1.98 2.86
C ALA A 11 9.36 3.32 3.52
N TYR A 12 8.88 3.25 4.75
CA TYR A 12 8.83 4.40 5.64
C TYR A 12 9.96 4.33 6.67
N LEU A 13 10.44 5.49 7.04
CA LEU A 13 11.47 5.65 8.06
C LEU A 13 11.06 6.76 9.02
N ASP A 14 10.79 6.41 10.27
CA ASP A 14 10.59 7.41 11.33
C ASP A 14 11.94 7.85 11.89
N VAL A 15 12.31 9.06 11.56
CA VAL A 15 13.58 9.69 11.98
C VAL A 15 13.35 10.77 13.03
N THR A 16 12.15 10.90 13.57
CA THR A 16 11.75 11.99 14.48
C THR A 16 12.75 12.19 15.62
N LYS A 17 13.17 11.10 16.27
CA LYS A 17 14.15 11.14 17.37
C LYS A 17 15.53 11.57 16.89
N ARG A 18 15.98 11.08 15.74
CA ARG A 18 17.31 11.38 15.18
C ARG A 18 17.45 12.84 14.79
N VAL A 19 16.41 13.42 14.22
CA VAL A 19 16.44 14.80 13.74
C VAL A 19 15.80 15.78 14.71
N GLU A 20 15.31 15.31 15.87
CA GLU A 20 14.66 16.12 16.90
C GLU A 20 13.46 16.93 16.35
N GLY A 21 12.76 16.38 15.39
CA GLY A 21 11.64 17.05 14.70
C GLY A 21 12.05 18.15 13.71
N ASP A 22 13.33 18.37 13.48
CA ASP A 22 13.84 19.41 12.58
C ASP A 22 13.79 18.96 11.11
N PHE A 23 12.96 19.62 10.31
CA PHE A 23 12.77 19.32 8.88
C PHE A 23 14.01 19.64 8.02
N LYS A 24 14.89 20.57 8.45
CA LYS A 24 16.16 20.83 7.76
C LYS A 24 17.13 19.67 7.96
N LYS A 25 17.25 19.18 9.19
CA LYS A 25 18.04 17.97 9.51
C LYS A 25 17.48 16.75 8.76
N ALA A 26 16.15 16.58 8.71
CA ALA A 26 15.49 15.50 7.97
C ALA A 26 15.76 15.58 6.46
N SER A 27 15.71 16.78 5.87
CA SER A 27 16.07 17.01 4.46
C SER A 27 17.52 16.65 4.16
N HIS A 28 18.45 17.02 5.04
CA HIS A 28 19.85 16.64 4.90
C HIS A 28 20.06 15.12 4.95
N LEU A 29 19.43 14.46 5.92
CA LEU A 29 19.46 12.99 6.03
C LEU A 29 18.89 12.32 4.79
N ALA A 30 17.76 12.79 4.28
CA ALA A 30 17.16 12.26 3.07
C ALA A 30 18.09 12.37 1.84
N ARG A 31 18.83 13.48 1.71
CA ARG A 31 19.86 13.63 0.65
C ARG A 31 21.00 12.64 0.83
N GLN A 32 21.47 12.43 2.04
CA GLN A 32 22.51 11.44 2.33
C GLN A 32 22.05 10.03 1.93
N ILE A 33 20.81 9.65 2.27
CA ILE A 33 20.22 8.36 1.89
C ILE A 33 20.18 8.22 0.36
N LYS A 34 19.67 9.24 -0.35
CA LYS A 34 19.62 9.22 -1.82
C LYS A 34 21.00 9.03 -2.45
N ASN A 35 21.99 9.79 -1.97
CA ASN A 35 23.37 9.70 -2.48
C ASN A 35 23.95 8.31 -2.24
N LYS A 36 23.76 7.77 -1.04
CA LYS A 36 24.27 6.44 -0.68
C LYS A 36 23.65 5.34 -1.54
N ILE A 37 22.33 5.37 -1.76
CA ILE A 37 21.63 4.44 -2.67
C ILE A 37 22.20 4.55 -4.09
N ARG A 38 22.42 5.76 -4.58
CA ARG A 38 23.00 6.00 -5.91
C ARG A 38 24.44 5.48 -6.03
N GLU A 39 25.26 5.74 -5.01
CA GLU A 39 26.67 5.34 -4.99
C GLU A 39 26.84 3.82 -4.87
N GLU A 40 26.10 3.18 -3.96
CA GLU A 40 26.27 1.76 -3.67
C GLU A 40 25.49 0.85 -4.64
N LEU A 41 24.25 1.23 -4.98
CA LEU A 41 23.33 0.37 -5.75
C LEU A 41 23.14 0.81 -7.20
N LYS A 42 23.64 1.99 -7.58
CA LYS A 42 23.44 2.61 -8.91
C LYS A 42 21.96 2.81 -9.25
N LEU A 43 21.12 2.95 -8.23
CA LEU A 43 19.68 3.21 -8.35
C LEU A 43 19.36 4.66 -7.95
N SER A 44 18.29 5.19 -8.54
CA SER A 44 17.67 6.44 -8.08
C SER A 44 16.47 6.13 -7.19
N CYS A 45 16.21 6.99 -6.20
CA CYS A 45 14.99 6.92 -5.40
C CYS A 45 14.39 8.31 -5.20
N SER A 46 13.08 8.37 -5.05
CA SER A 46 12.37 9.60 -4.66
C SER A 46 12.00 9.51 -3.18
N ILE A 47 12.26 10.58 -2.43
CA ILE A 47 11.98 10.65 -1.00
C ILE A 47 11.01 11.81 -0.71
N GLY A 48 9.95 11.52 0.03
CA GLY A 48 9.06 12.50 0.62
C GLY A 48 9.30 12.59 2.13
N VAL A 49 9.45 13.79 2.64
CA VAL A 49 9.63 14.06 4.08
C VAL A 49 8.45 14.86 4.58
N SER A 50 7.74 14.34 5.59
CA SER A 50 6.63 15.05 6.23
C SER A 50 6.37 14.53 7.64
N SER A 51 5.34 15.07 8.31
CA SER A 51 4.97 14.71 9.68
C SER A 51 4.16 13.42 9.80
N ASN A 52 3.72 12.82 8.70
CA ASN A 52 2.99 11.54 8.71
C ASN A 52 3.22 10.74 7.41
N LYS A 53 2.88 9.45 7.46
CA LYS A 53 3.07 8.50 6.35
C LYS A 53 2.35 8.90 5.08
N LEU A 54 1.10 9.37 5.19
CA LEU A 54 0.27 9.76 4.06
C LEU A 54 0.93 10.87 3.25
N ILE A 55 1.31 11.95 3.90
CA ILE A 55 1.90 13.11 3.22
C ILE A 55 3.30 12.79 2.71
N SER A 56 4.10 12.01 3.46
CA SER A 56 5.40 11.54 2.99
C SER A 56 5.27 10.71 1.71
N LYS A 57 4.25 9.83 1.61
CA LYS A 57 3.99 9.05 0.40
C LYS A 57 3.61 9.95 -0.78
N ILE A 58 2.67 10.88 -0.60
CA ILE A 58 2.26 11.81 -1.66
C ILE A 58 3.46 12.68 -2.10
N ALA A 59 4.25 13.16 -1.14
CA ALA A 59 5.44 13.96 -1.42
C ALA A 59 6.52 13.16 -2.19
N SER A 60 6.69 11.87 -1.90
CA SER A 60 7.65 11.03 -2.63
C SER A 60 7.27 10.82 -4.08
N ASP A 61 5.96 10.80 -4.39
CA ASP A 61 5.45 10.65 -5.76
C ASP A 61 5.43 11.96 -6.54
N TYR A 62 5.44 13.12 -5.85
CA TYR A 62 5.23 14.43 -6.44
C TYR A 62 6.30 14.87 -7.45
N GLN A 63 7.55 14.52 -7.20
CA GLN A 63 8.69 14.88 -8.06
C GLN A 63 9.43 13.66 -8.61
N LYS A 64 8.73 12.55 -8.90
CA LYS A 64 9.34 11.39 -9.57
C LYS A 64 9.78 11.72 -11.01
N PRO A 65 10.88 11.13 -11.51
CA PRO A 65 11.84 10.30 -10.79
C PRO A 65 12.88 11.12 -10.01
N ASP A 66 13.56 10.46 -9.07
CA ASP A 66 14.71 11.00 -8.32
C ASP A 66 14.43 12.31 -7.54
N GLY A 67 13.19 12.52 -7.12
CA GLY A 67 12.76 13.70 -6.38
C GLY A 67 13.15 13.70 -4.90
N LEU A 68 13.13 14.89 -4.31
CA LEU A 68 13.18 15.09 -2.86
C LEU A 68 12.20 16.20 -2.49
N THR A 69 11.10 15.85 -1.88
CA THR A 69 10.01 16.79 -1.55
C THR A 69 9.83 16.84 -0.04
N ILE A 70 9.94 18.03 0.55
CA ILE A 70 9.80 18.27 1.99
C ILE A 70 8.53 19.07 2.24
N ILE A 71 7.62 18.53 3.04
CA ILE A 71 6.35 19.17 3.38
C ILE A 71 6.26 19.30 4.90
N GLU A 72 6.51 20.49 5.39
CA GLU A 72 6.35 20.84 6.80
C GLU A 72 4.87 20.84 7.21
N PRO A 73 4.51 20.62 8.49
CA PRO A 73 3.12 20.54 8.94
C PRO A 73 2.24 21.73 8.53
N ASN A 74 2.78 22.94 8.61
CA ASN A 74 2.08 24.17 8.23
C ASN A 74 1.91 24.36 6.70
N LYS A 75 2.55 23.52 5.90
CA LYS A 75 2.48 23.54 4.42
C LYS A 75 1.55 22.46 3.85
N ILE A 76 1.11 21.50 4.66
CA ILE A 76 0.34 20.34 4.20
C ILE A 76 -0.92 20.76 3.45
N GLU A 77 -1.68 21.70 3.99
CA GLU A 77 -2.92 22.15 3.36
C GLU A 77 -2.66 22.81 2.00
N GLN A 78 -1.70 23.72 1.95
CA GLN A 78 -1.31 24.41 0.71
C GLN A 78 -0.79 23.43 -0.34
N PHE A 79 -0.05 22.41 0.08
CA PHE A 79 0.48 21.38 -0.80
C PHE A 79 -0.62 20.50 -1.39
N LEU A 80 -1.55 20.03 -0.56
CA LEU A 80 -2.63 19.13 -0.98
C LEU A 80 -3.67 19.81 -1.87
N LYS A 81 -4.00 21.08 -1.57
CA LYS A 81 -5.12 21.81 -2.15
C LYS A 81 -5.25 21.69 -3.69
N PRO A 82 -4.20 21.91 -4.50
CA PRO A 82 -4.29 21.89 -5.97
C PRO A 82 -4.20 20.45 -6.55
N LEU A 83 -3.92 19.45 -5.74
CA LEU A 83 -3.64 18.12 -6.25
C LEU A 83 -4.92 17.38 -6.67
N ASN A 84 -4.79 16.54 -7.68
CA ASN A 84 -5.85 15.62 -8.07
C ASN A 84 -6.12 14.61 -6.94
N ILE A 85 -7.38 14.21 -6.77
CA ILE A 85 -7.81 13.27 -5.73
C ILE A 85 -7.10 11.93 -5.77
N ARG A 86 -6.60 11.52 -6.92
CA ARG A 86 -5.87 10.24 -7.10
C ARG A 86 -4.54 10.17 -6.37
N VAL A 87 -3.99 11.30 -5.94
CA VAL A 87 -2.74 11.27 -5.14
C VAL A 87 -2.97 10.64 -3.76
N ILE A 88 -4.22 10.59 -3.28
CA ILE A 88 -4.56 9.94 -2.03
C ILE A 88 -4.46 8.41 -2.21
N PRO A 89 -3.57 7.73 -1.48
CA PRO A 89 -3.48 6.27 -1.52
C PRO A 89 -4.84 5.62 -1.23
N GLY A 90 -5.19 4.60 -2.01
CA GLY A 90 -6.50 3.95 -1.92
C GLY A 90 -7.61 4.55 -2.79
N ILE A 91 -7.41 5.74 -3.39
CA ILE A 91 -8.30 6.26 -4.43
C ILE A 91 -7.84 5.75 -5.78
N GLY A 92 -8.46 4.66 -6.24
CA GLY A 92 -8.22 4.07 -7.56
C GLY A 92 -9.14 4.65 -8.65
N LYS A 93 -8.98 4.15 -9.88
CA LYS A 93 -9.77 4.58 -11.06
C LYS A 93 -11.30 4.56 -10.84
N LYS A 94 -11.82 3.52 -10.15
CA LYS A 94 -13.27 3.40 -9.89
C LYS A 94 -13.77 4.49 -8.93
N THR A 95 -13.02 4.76 -7.88
CA THR A 95 -13.35 5.81 -6.90
C THR A 95 -13.21 7.20 -7.53
N GLU A 96 -12.17 7.43 -8.33
CA GLU A 96 -12.00 8.67 -9.09
C GLU A 96 -13.19 8.90 -10.03
N GLN A 97 -13.61 7.87 -10.79
CA GLN A 97 -14.76 7.99 -11.69
C GLN A 97 -16.02 8.41 -10.93
N ARG A 98 -16.23 7.83 -9.75
CA ARG A 98 -17.37 8.18 -8.91
C ARG A 98 -17.33 9.63 -8.43
N PHE A 99 -16.15 10.14 -8.09
CA PHE A 99 -15.98 11.55 -7.77
C PHE A 99 -16.22 12.48 -8.98
N LYS A 100 -15.76 12.08 -10.17
CA LYS A 100 -16.02 12.84 -11.41
C LYS A 100 -17.52 12.94 -11.73
N GLU A 101 -18.30 11.88 -11.48
CA GLU A 101 -19.76 11.91 -11.60
C GLU A 101 -20.41 12.92 -10.63
N MET A 102 -19.71 13.25 -9.54
CA MET A 102 -20.10 14.28 -8.58
C MET A 102 -19.48 15.66 -8.88
N ASN A 103 -18.79 15.84 -10.03
CA ASN A 103 -18.02 17.02 -10.41
C ASN A 103 -16.90 17.41 -9.42
N LEU A 104 -16.20 16.40 -8.90
CA LEU A 104 -15.12 16.57 -7.93
C LEU A 104 -13.84 15.96 -8.52
N GLU A 105 -12.80 16.81 -8.70
CA GLU A 105 -11.55 16.37 -9.30
C GLU A 105 -10.31 16.67 -8.42
N THR A 106 -10.42 17.69 -7.59
CA THR A 106 -9.31 18.13 -6.74
C THR A 106 -9.57 17.85 -5.27
N ILE A 107 -8.51 17.85 -4.48
CA ILE A 107 -8.63 17.76 -3.01
C ILE A 107 -9.43 18.94 -2.47
N GLU A 108 -9.30 20.14 -3.06
CA GLU A 108 -10.09 21.30 -2.67
C GLU A 108 -11.60 21.08 -2.86
N ASP A 109 -11.98 20.41 -3.95
CA ASP A 109 -13.39 20.07 -4.18
C ASP A 109 -13.91 19.08 -3.14
N LEU A 110 -13.13 18.05 -2.84
CA LEU A 110 -13.51 17.07 -1.83
C LEU A 110 -13.65 17.64 -0.42
N LYS A 111 -12.88 18.68 -0.08
CA LYS A 111 -12.97 19.34 1.23
C LYS A 111 -14.36 19.95 1.51
N LYS A 112 -15.13 20.24 0.46
CA LYS A 112 -16.50 20.78 0.56
C LYS A 112 -17.52 19.72 1.01
N ILE A 113 -17.15 18.44 0.95
CA ILE A 113 -18.04 17.33 1.29
C ILE A 113 -17.86 16.95 2.76
N ASP A 114 -18.96 16.72 3.43
CA ASP A 114 -18.98 16.25 4.82
C ASP A 114 -18.68 14.73 4.90
N VAL A 115 -18.32 14.29 6.10
CA VAL A 115 -17.96 12.88 6.36
C VAL A 115 -19.15 11.94 6.20
N PHE A 116 -20.39 12.39 6.45
CA PHE A 116 -21.59 11.55 6.33
C PHE A 116 -21.86 11.20 4.87
N THR A 117 -21.73 12.16 3.96
CA THR A 117 -21.87 11.96 2.52
C THR A 117 -20.81 10.99 2.01
N LEU A 118 -19.54 11.16 2.40
CA LEU A 118 -18.48 10.22 2.02
C LEU A 118 -18.71 8.82 2.58
N ASN A 119 -19.18 8.71 3.82
CA ASN A 119 -19.49 7.43 4.45
C ASN A 119 -20.67 6.71 3.77
N LYS A 120 -21.68 7.45 3.36
CA LYS A 120 -22.84 6.91 2.62
C LYS A 120 -22.43 6.35 1.28
N GLU A 121 -21.54 7.04 0.57
CA GLU A 121 -21.12 6.69 -0.79
C GLU A 121 -20.07 5.57 -0.83
N PHE A 122 -19.08 5.59 0.06
CA PHE A 122 -17.91 4.71 0.01
C PHE A 122 -17.81 3.74 1.19
N GLY A 123 -18.81 3.74 2.08
CA GLY A 123 -18.81 3.00 3.34
C GLY A 123 -18.01 3.71 4.43
N ARG A 124 -18.39 3.47 5.70
CA ARG A 124 -17.86 4.19 6.87
C ARG A 124 -16.33 4.21 6.93
N LYS A 125 -15.68 3.08 6.72
CA LYS A 125 -14.22 2.97 6.80
C LYS A 125 -13.53 3.85 5.75
N ASN A 126 -13.92 3.69 4.50
CA ASN A 126 -13.29 4.40 3.38
C ASN A 126 -13.66 5.89 3.39
N GLY A 127 -14.92 6.24 3.64
CA GLY A 127 -15.36 7.62 3.69
C GLY A 127 -14.68 8.41 4.81
N THR A 128 -14.57 7.84 6.01
CA THR A 128 -13.81 8.48 7.11
C THR A 128 -12.33 8.60 6.78
N TYR A 129 -11.73 7.56 6.18
CA TYR A 129 -10.34 7.62 5.71
C TYR A 129 -10.14 8.76 4.71
N MET A 130 -10.98 8.84 3.66
CA MET A 130 -10.88 9.89 2.64
C MET A 130 -11.06 11.28 3.25
N TYR A 131 -12.04 11.45 4.14
CA TYR A 131 -12.28 12.71 4.83
C TYR A 131 -11.05 13.22 5.61
N ASN A 132 -10.35 12.33 6.31
CA ASN A 132 -9.13 12.66 7.02
C ASN A 132 -7.96 12.91 6.05
N ALA A 133 -7.80 12.02 5.06
CA ALA A 133 -6.68 12.05 4.13
C ALA A 133 -6.63 13.36 3.31
N ILE A 134 -7.77 13.86 2.81
CA ILE A 134 -7.83 15.15 2.10
C ILE A 134 -7.52 16.37 2.99
N ARG A 135 -7.51 16.18 4.30
CA ARG A 135 -7.09 17.18 5.30
C ARG A 135 -5.67 16.99 5.79
N GLY A 136 -4.98 16.00 5.21
CA GLY A 136 -3.60 15.67 5.60
C GLY A 136 -3.48 14.95 6.93
N ILE A 137 -4.58 14.43 7.47
CA ILE A 137 -4.65 13.74 8.76
C ILE A 137 -4.42 12.25 8.53
N ASN A 138 -3.38 11.71 9.16
CA ASN A 138 -3.08 10.29 9.22
C ASN A 138 -2.29 10.00 10.50
N ASP A 139 -2.88 9.19 11.36
CA ASP A 139 -2.30 8.85 12.67
C ASP A 139 -1.63 7.46 12.66
N ASP A 140 -1.53 6.80 11.50
CA ASP A 140 -0.85 5.51 11.39
C ASP A 140 0.64 5.67 11.68
N PRO A 141 1.18 5.06 12.75
CA PRO A 141 2.60 5.12 13.04
C PRO A 141 3.41 4.31 12.02
N VAL A 142 4.68 4.65 11.87
CA VAL A 142 5.65 3.77 11.23
C VAL A 142 5.89 2.59 12.15
N LYS A 143 5.75 1.35 11.63
CA LYS A 143 5.84 0.11 12.40
C LYS A 143 6.94 -0.76 11.83
N GLU A 144 7.65 -1.45 12.71
CA GLU A 144 8.47 -2.58 12.28
C GLU A 144 7.57 -3.67 11.67
N LYS A 145 8.16 -4.49 10.83
CA LYS A 145 7.44 -5.53 10.08
C LYS A 145 6.60 -6.39 11.02
N GLU A 146 5.29 -6.32 10.85
CA GLU A 146 4.38 -7.26 11.50
C GLU A 146 4.51 -8.66 10.87
N GLU A 147 4.23 -9.70 11.64
CA GLU A 147 4.19 -11.08 11.12
C GLU A 147 3.14 -11.20 10.00
N SER A 148 3.48 -11.94 8.97
CA SER A 148 2.55 -12.20 7.88
C SER A 148 1.33 -12.98 8.39
N ILE A 149 0.15 -12.42 8.21
CA ILE A 149 -1.12 -13.05 8.55
C ILE A 149 -1.68 -13.91 7.41
N GLN A 150 -1.07 -13.83 6.23
CA GLN A 150 -1.46 -14.59 5.05
C GLN A 150 -0.22 -15.05 4.28
N TYR A 151 -0.23 -16.32 3.87
CA TYR A 151 0.79 -16.90 3.00
C TYR A 151 0.15 -17.31 1.69
N SER A 152 0.79 -16.99 0.58
CA SER A 152 0.30 -17.35 -0.76
C SER A 152 1.44 -17.72 -1.69
N LYS A 153 1.12 -18.54 -2.68
CA LYS A 153 2.00 -18.83 -3.83
C LYS A 153 1.19 -18.66 -5.11
N ILE A 154 1.85 -18.18 -6.13
CA ILE A 154 1.26 -17.99 -7.45
C ILE A 154 2.17 -18.59 -8.50
N THR A 155 1.58 -19.16 -9.53
CA THR A 155 2.29 -19.58 -10.73
C THR A 155 1.53 -19.14 -11.96
N THR A 156 2.25 -18.79 -13.01
CA THR A 156 1.68 -18.57 -14.34
C THR A 156 1.98 -19.79 -15.18
N LEU A 157 0.96 -20.43 -15.73
CA LEU A 157 1.12 -21.57 -16.62
C LEU A 157 1.80 -21.13 -17.92
N LYS A 158 2.67 -21.97 -18.49
CA LYS A 158 3.33 -21.69 -19.77
C LYS A 158 2.35 -21.64 -20.94
N LYS A 159 1.22 -22.36 -20.84
CA LYS A 159 0.09 -22.33 -21.77
C LYS A 159 -1.21 -22.43 -20.98
N ASP A 160 -2.23 -21.75 -21.46
CA ASP A 160 -3.59 -21.92 -20.95
C ASP A 160 -4.03 -23.38 -21.13
N SER A 161 -4.65 -23.93 -20.11
CA SER A 161 -5.10 -25.32 -20.11
C SER A 161 -6.50 -25.46 -19.52
N LYS A 162 -7.28 -26.39 -20.08
CA LYS A 162 -8.53 -26.87 -19.50
C LYS A 162 -8.39 -28.32 -18.99
N ASP A 163 -7.19 -28.86 -19.06
CA ASP A 163 -6.89 -30.20 -18.57
C ASP A 163 -6.91 -30.20 -17.04
N HIS A 164 -7.86 -30.94 -16.51
CA HIS A 164 -8.10 -31.02 -15.07
C HIS A 164 -6.93 -31.67 -14.31
N GLU A 165 -6.33 -32.72 -14.86
CA GLU A 165 -5.22 -33.42 -14.20
C GLU A 165 -4.01 -32.51 -14.12
N PHE A 166 -3.63 -31.88 -15.22
CA PHE A 166 -2.54 -30.90 -15.26
C PHE A 166 -2.76 -29.72 -14.32
N LEU A 167 -3.98 -29.18 -14.25
CA LEU A 167 -4.30 -28.06 -13.34
C LEU A 167 -4.27 -28.50 -11.89
N LEU A 168 -4.73 -29.73 -11.58
CA LEU A 168 -4.73 -30.27 -10.22
C LEU A 168 -3.31 -30.53 -9.73
N GLU A 169 -2.44 -31.09 -10.57
CA GLU A 169 -1.02 -31.30 -10.24
C GLU A 169 -0.31 -29.98 -9.90
N ASN A 170 -0.49 -28.96 -10.74
CA ASN A 170 0.06 -27.62 -10.47
C ASN A 170 -0.47 -27.03 -9.15
N LEU A 171 -1.77 -27.20 -8.88
CA LEU A 171 -2.38 -26.74 -7.63
C LEU A 171 -1.81 -27.46 -6.42
N GLN A 172 -1.65 -28.79 -6.49
CA GLN A 172 -1.02 -29.57 -5.41
C GLN A 172 0.40 -29.11 -5.13
N GLY A 173 1.18 -28.82 -6.18
CA GLY A 173 2.51 -28.23 -6.04
C GLY A 173 2.52 -26.88 -5.31
N LEU A 174 1.56 -26.02 -5.62
CA LEU A 174 1.39 -24.74 -4.91
C LEU A 174 0.96 -24.93 -3.46
N CYS A 175 0.03 -25.84 -3.21
CA CYS A 175 -0.42 -26.17 -1.85
C CYS A 175 0.75 -26.64 -0.97
N LYS A 176 1.59 -27.53 -1.49
CA LYS A 176 2.80 -27.99 -0.80
C LYS A 176 3.74 -26.85 -0.46
N GLN A 177 4.02 -25.97 -1.44
CA GLN A 177 4.90 -24.81 -1.22
C GLN A 177 4.36 -23.85 -0.15
N VAL A 178 3.04 -23.60 -0.11
CA VAL A 178 2.43 -22.75 0.93
C VAL A 178 2.50 -23.46 2.29
N HIS A 179 2.19 -24.75 2.31
CA HIS A 179 2.25 -25.58 3.53
C HIS A 179 3.66 -25.58 4.13
N ASP A 180 4.70 -25.79 3.33
CA ASP A 180 6.10 -25.77 3.79
C ASP A 180 6.45 -24.43 4.45
N VAL A 181 5.96 -23.30 3.91
CA VAL A 181 6.16 -21.98 4.53
C VAL A 181 5.41 -21.86 5.87
N ILE A 182 4.19 -22.37 5.96
CA ILE A 182 3.39 -22.38 7.20
C ILE A 182 4.11 -23.18 8.27
N MET A 183 4.57 -24.41 7.93
CA MET A 183 5.30 -25.30 8.83
C MET A 183 6.60 -24.67 9.30
N LYS A 184 7.39 -24.08 8.39
CA LYS A 184 8.65 -23.41 8.73
C LYS A 184 8.46 -22.25 9.71
N ASN A 185 7.31 -21.60 9.70
CA ASN A 185 6.99 -20.48 10.58
C ASN A 185 6.22 -20.92 11.84
N ASN A 186 6.02 -22.22 12.08
CA ASN A 186 5.23 -22.75 13.19
C ASN A 186 3.82 -22.12 13.29
N LYS A 187 3.17 -21.92 12.13
CA LYS A 187 1.84 -21.31 12.06
C LYS A 187 0.78 -22.36 11.76
N MET A 188 -0.46 -21.98 12.01
CA MET A 188 -1.66 -22.72 11.64
C MET A 188 -2.54 -21.81 10.79
N PHE A 189 -3.33 -22.40 9.90
CA PHE A 189 -4.29 -21.65 9.08
C PHE A 189 -5.73 -22.04 9.42
N LYS A 190 -6.64 -21.11 9.27
CA LYS A 190 -8.09 -21.28 9.44
C LYS A 190 -8.87 -20.99 8.16
N SER A 191 -8.24 -20.34 7.20
CA SER A 191 -8.86 -19.99 5.92
C SER A 191 -7.96 -20.45 4.77
N ILE A 192 -8.58 -21.06 3.77
CA ILE A 192 -7.93 -21.46 2.52
C ILE A 192 -8.65 -20.74 1.38
N GLY A 193 -7.89 -20.19 0.45
CA GLY A 193 -8.41 -19.56 -0.75
C GLY A 193 -7.63 -19.99 -1.98
N ILE A 194 -8.35 -20.12 -3.09
CA ILE A 194 -7.78 -20.33 -4.41
C ILE A 194 -8.23 -19.24 -5.35
N HIS A 195 -7.32 -18.75 -6.19
CA HIS A 195 -7.57 -17.75 -7.20
C HIS A 195 -7.14 -18.28 -8.57
N PHE A 196 -8.02 -18.14 -9.55
CA PHE A 196 -7.72 -18.45 -10.94
C PHE A 196 -7.82 -17.20 -11.79
N VAL A 197 -6.81 -16.98 -12.62
CA VAL A 197 -6.85 -15.97 -13.68
C VAL A 197 -7.13 -16.71 -15.00
N GLN A 198 -8.21 -16.37 -15.67
CA GLN A 198 -8.60 -16.95 -16.96
C GLN A 198 -7.84 -16.27 -18.11
N SER A 199 -7.91 -16.85 -19.30
CA SER A 199 -7.23 -16.32 -20.51
C SER A 199 -7.68 -14.90 -20.88
N ASP A 200 -8.91 -14.51 -20.53
CA ASP A 200 -9.45 -13.16 -20.70
C ASP A 200 -9.08 -12.22 -19.56
N LEU A 201 -8.15 -12.62 -18.68
CA LEU A 201 -7.70 -11.92 -17.47
C LEU A 201 -8.80 -11.72 -16.42
N THR A 202 -9.94 -12.38 -16.54
CA THR A 202 -10.93 -12.39 -15.47
C THR A 202 -10.46 -13.24 -14.29
N ASN A 203 -10.76 -12.77 -13.08
CA ASN A 203 -10.38 -13.45 -11.84
C ASN A 203 -11.58 -14.20 -11.26
N LYS A 204 -11.37 -15.46 -10.93
CA LYS A 204 -12.30 -16.23 -10.11
C LYS A 204 -11.61 -16.68 -8.83
N SER A 205 -12.32 -16.59 -7.71
CA SER A 205 -11.78 -17.02 -6.43
C SER A 205 -12.81 -17.83 -5.66
N LYS A 206 -12.30 -18.76 -4.85
CA LYS A 206 -13.11 -19.50 -3.89
C LYS A 206 -12.33 -19.63 -2.60
N SER A 207 -12.98 -19.39 -1.47
CA SER A 207 -12.37 -19.56 -0.15
C SER A 207 -13.25 -20.39 0.77
N LYS A 208 -12.62 -20.99 1.76
CA LYS A 208 -13.27 -21.79 2.82
C LYS A 208 -12.64 -21.45 4.16
N ILE A 209 -13.49 -21.19 5.14
CA ILE A 209 -13.07 -21.04 6.53
C ILE A 209 -13.29 -22.39 7.22
N LEU A 210 -12.25 -22.90 7.85
CA LEU A 210 -12.30 -24.13 8.62
C LEU A 210 -12.90 -23.89 10.00
N ARG A 211 -13.49 -24.93 10.61
CA ARG A 211 -14.00 -24.82 11.99
C ARG A 211 -12.87 -24.56 12.98
N ASN A 212 -11.79 -25.30 12.88
CA ASN A 212 -10.60 -25.19 13.71
C ASN A 212 -9.38 -24.83 12.86
N SER A 213 -8.42 -24.16 13.46
CA SER A 213 -7.12 -23.95 12.84
C SER A 213 -6.37 -25.27 12.74
N THR A 214 -5.63 -25.47 11.64
CA THR A 214 -4.85 -26.68 11.39
C THR A 214 -3.55 -26.31 10.68
N ASN A 215 -2.59 -27.19 10.73
CA ASN A 215 -1.36 -27.17 9.93
C ASN A 215 -1.24 -28.43 9.05
N ASN A 216 -2.29 -29.23 8.96
CA ASN A 216 -2.32 -30.39 8.06
C ASN A 216 -2.54 -29.94 6.61
N LEU A 217 -1.88 -30.63 5.67
CA LEU A 217 -2.03 -30.41 4.24
C LEU A 217 -3.31 -31.07 3.73
#